data_e0a97dc39e1d170c838cf6116a1ef6e6
#
_entry.id   e0a97dc39e1d170c838cf6116a1ef6e6
#
_cell.length_a   1.000
_cell.length_b   1.000
_cell.length_c   1.000
_cell.angle_alpha   90.00
_cell.angle_beta   90.00
_cell.angle_gamma   90.00
#
_symmetry.space_group_name_H-M   'P 1'
#
loop_
_entity.id
_entity.type
_entity.pdbx_description
1 polymer ?
#
loop_
_entity_poly.entity_id
_entity_poly.type
_entity_poly.pdbx_seq_one_letter_code
_entity_poly.pdbx_strand_id
1 'polypeptide(L)'
;YDANGAVTSLDSIQETKNILGHITVPLTYNAGFLLSKKYLVGGEAISTKWSFGVDYSSGKWVDYRFYNQPDQLVNSWMIKAGGEFVPSLLSTSLLNRATYRAGFYTGKDYINADGHGYNVKAITLGMGFNLRKYSNYDNQSSMINAAIEFGKRGSSVNNVTENFFKFSVGFSLSDL
;
A
#
# COMPACT_ATOMS: atom_id res chain seq x y z
N TYR A 1 47.72 20.56 3.48
CA TYR A 1 49.18 20.60 3.23
C TYR A 1 49.71 21.82 3.99
N ASP A 2 50.79 21.63 4.75
CA ASP A 2 51.54 22.73 5.30
C ASP A 2 52.45 23.35 4.21
N ALA A 3 53.17 24.43 4.56
CA ALA A 3 54.07 25.12 3.64
C ALA A 3 55.21 24.23 3.09
N ASN A 4 55.43 23.02 3.63
CA ASN A 4 56.43 22.04 3.24
C ASN A 4 55.84 20.86 2.47
N GLY A 5 54.52 20.89 2.13
CA GLY A 5 53.84 19.82 1.40
C GLY A 5 53.51 18.58 2.23
N ALA A 6 53.66 18.62 3.56
CA ALA A 6 53.28 17.54 4.42
C ALA A 6 51.71 17.52 4.57
N VAL A 7 51.14 16.32 4.48
CA VAL A 7 49.72 16.11 4.73
C VAL A 7 49.50 16.32 6.25
N THR A 8 49.00 17.49 6.63
CA THR A 8 48.42 17.66 7.98
C THR A 8 47.18 16.71 8.03
N SER A 9 47.21 15.76 8.94
CA SER A 9 46.04 14.94 9.23
C SER A 9 44.87 15.87 9.52
N LEU A 10 43.82 15.77 8.71
CA LEU A 10 42.55 16.39 9.09
C LEU A 10 42.10 15.69 10.38
N ASP A 11 42.33 16.36 11.49
CA ASP A 11 41.90 15.90 12.80
C ASP A 11 40.38 15.99 12.80
N SER A 12 39.72 14.91 13.10
CA SER A 12 38.26 14.84 13.23
C SER A 12 37.91 15.72 14.45
N ILE A 13 37.23 16.83 14.19
CA ILE A 13 36.90 17.84 15.22
C ILE A 13 36.01 17.25 16.32
N GLN A 14 35.31 16.18 16.04
CA GLN A 14 34.49 15.45 17.03
C GLN A 14 34.23 13.99 16.56
N GLU A 15 34.75 13.02 17.28
CA GLU A 15 34.39 11.61 17.13
C GLU A 15 33.60 11.18 18.39
N THR A 16 32.33 10.93 18.25
CA THR A 16 31.48 10.42 19.35
C THR A 16 31.22 8.94 19.11
N LYS A 17 31.87 8.07 19.91
CA LYS A 17 31.71 6.59 19.85
C LYS A 17 30.68 6.14 20.88
N ASN A 18 29.92 5.08 20.54
CA ASN A 18 28.99 4.40 21.44
C ASN A 18 27.87 5.29 22.02
N ILE A 19 27.26 6.13 21.18
CA ILE A 19 26.08 6.89 21.60
C ILE A 19 24.92 5.91 21.75
N LEU A 20 24.46 5.71 22.97
CA LEU A 20 23.22 5.01 23.27
C LEU A 20 22.04 5.96 23.03
N GLY A 21 21.08 5.56 22.24
CA GLY A 21 19.88 6.33 21.96
C GLY A 21 18.64 5.46 21.93
N HIS A 22 17.49 6.08 22.21
CA HIS A 22 16.18 5.44 22.10
C HIS A 22 15.48 5.88 20.83
N ILE A 23 14.80 4.93 20.18
CA ILE A 23 13.88 5.20 19.07
C ILE A 23 12.47 5.03 19.59
N THR A 24 11.65 6.08 19.52
CA THR A 24 10.24 6.02 19.86
C THR A 24 9.44 5.87 18.58
N VAL A 25 8.76 4.72 18.44
CA VAL A 25 7.87 4.46 17.31
C VAL A 25 6.46 4.94 17.67
N PRO A 26 5.79 5.69 16.80
CA PRO A 26 4.47 6.24 17.08
C PRO A 26 3.39 5.16 17.13
N LEU A 27 2.34 5.45 17.90
CA LEU A 27 1.16 4.62 17.95
C LEU A 27 0.37 4.73 16.64
N THR A 28 -0.04 3.58 16.09
CA THR A 28 -0.87 3.47 14.89
C THR A 28 -2.17 2.74 15.20
N TYR A 29 -3.25 3.17 14.57
CA TYR A 29 -4.57 2.56 14.66
C TYR A 29 -5.03 2.13 13.27
N ASN A 30 -5.62 0.94 13.19
CA ASN A 30 -6.24 0.44 11.98
C ASN A 30 -7.60 -0.14 12.34
N ALA A 31 -8.63 0.22 11.59
CA ALA A 31 -9.96 -0.33 11.71
C ALA A 31 -10.58 -0.47 10.34
N GLY A 32 -11.29 -1.56 10.09
CA GLY A 32 -11.94 -1.79 8.82
C GLY A 32 -13.02 -2.84 8.91
N PHE A 33 -13.81 -2.92 7.86
CA PHE A 33 -14.79 -3.97 7.69
C PHE A 33 -14.80 -4.48 6.26
N LEU A 34 -15.20 -5.74 6.08
CA LEU A 34 -15.37 -6.39 4.80
C LEU A 34 -16.73 -7.10 4.77
N LEU A 35 -17.51 -6.79 3.76
CA LEU A 35 -18.73 -7.51 3.40
C LEU A 35 -18.45 -8.36 2.17
N SER A 36 -18.86 -9.63 2.19
CA SER A 36 -18.67 -10.51 1.06
C SER A 36 -19.81 -11.49 0.88
N LYS A 37 -20.05 -11.88 -0.38
CA LYS A 37 -20.93 -12.97 -0.76
C LYS A 37 -20.13 -13.99 -1.57
N LYS A 38 -20.30 -15.27 -1.24
CA LYS A 38 -19.60 -16.37 -1.92
C LYS A 38 -20.53 -17.10 -2.90
N TYR A 39 -19.95 -17.72 -3.90
CA TYR A 39 -20.62 -18.74 -4.70
C TYR A 39 -20.69 -20.04 -3.90
N LEU A 40 -21.83 -20.69 -3.96
CA LEU A 40 -22.08 -21.98 -3.32
C LEU A 40 -22.29 -23.04 -4.42
N VAL A 41 -21.61 -24.18 -4.31
CA VAL A 41 -21.80 -25.36 -5.14
C VAL A 41 -21.93 -26.56 -4.22
N GLY A 42 -23.06 -27.28 -4.32
CA GLY A 42 -23.33 -28.40 -3.40
C GLY A 42 -23.43 -28.02 -1.92
N GLY A 43 -23.69 -26.73 -1.61
CA GLY A 43 -23.71 -26.20 -0.24
C GLY A 43 -22.37 -25.70 0.28
N GLU A 44 -21.26 -25.94 -0.43
CA GLU A 44 -19.94 -25.49 -0.05
C GLU A 44 -19.56 -24.14 -0.71
N ALA A 45 -18.89 -23.29 0.04
CA ALA A 45 -18.43 -21.99 -0.43
C ALA A 45 -17.12 -22.15 -1.21
N ILE A 46 -17.16 -21.93 -2.52
CA ILE A 46 -16.03 -22.20 -3.43
C ILE A 46 -15.24 -20.96 -3.83
N SER A 47 -15.85 -19.79 -3.90
CA SER A 47 -15.19 -18.55 -4.29
C SER A 47 -16.00 -17.32 -3.89
N THR A 48 -15.36 -16.15 -3.85
CA THR A 48 -16.05 -14.88 -3.65
C THR A 48 -16.81 -14.49 -4.92
N LYS A 49 -18.09 -14.14 -4.78
CA LYS A 49 -18.92 -13.57 -5.84
C LYS A 49 -18.74 -12.05 -5.92
N TRP A 50 -18.79 -11.41 -4.78
CA TRP A 50 -18.47 -10.01 -4.62
C TRP A 50 -17.99 -9.75 -3.20
N SER A 51 -17.15 -8.75 -3.05
CA SER A 51 -16.81 -8.19 -1.75
C SER A 51 -16.73 -6.67 -1.84
N PHE A 52 -16.94 -6.03 -0.70
CA PHE A 52 -16.75 -4.59 -0.51
C PHE A 52 -16.17 -4.36 0.87
N GLY A 53 -15.14 -3.54 0.94
CA GLY A 53 -14.46 -3.21 2.19
C GLY A 53 -14.09 -1.75 2.31
N VAL A 54 -13.98 -1.32 3.55
CA VAL A 54 -13.48 0.01 3.92
C VAL A 54 -12.49 -0.16 5.06
N ASP A 55 -11.34 0.50 4.95
CA ASP A 55 -10.30 0.55 5.96
C ASP A 55 -9.97 2.00 6.32
N TYR A 56 -9.79 2.24 7.60
CA TYR A 56 -9.24 3.47 8.15
C TYR A 56 -7.94 3.17 8.87
N SER A 57 -6.91 3.96 8.61
CA SER A 57 -5.65 3.92 9.35
C SER A 57 -5.26 5.32 9.81
N SER A 58 -4.63 5.40 10.97
CA SER A 58 -4.09 6.66 11.52
C SER A 58 -2.83 6.38 12.31
N GLY A 59 -1.87 7.32 12.24
CA GLY A 59 -0.61 7.25 12.96
C GLY A 59 -0.24 8.59 13.60
N LYS A 60 0.17 8.56 14.87
CA LYS A 60 0.61 9.73 15.62
C LYS A 60 2.11 10.02 15.40
N TRP A 61 2.50 10.29 14.15
CA TRP A 61 3.90 10.46 13.77
C TRP A 61 4.59 11.67 14.38
N VAL A 62 3.89 12.64 14.92
CA VAL A 62 4.44 13.74 15.71
C VAL A 62 5.19 13.22 16.95
N ASP A 63 4.83 12.04 17.48
CA ASP A 63 5.47 11.43 18.65
C ASP A 63 6.75 10.65 18.30
N TYR A 64 7.10 10.53 17.02
CA TYR A 64 8.33 9.85 16.60
C TYR A 64 9.56 10.57 17.16
N ARG A 65 10.51 9.80 17.69
CA ARG A 65 11.80 10.30 18.14
C ARG A 65 12.92 9.39 17.67
N PHE A 66 13.97 9.98 17.15
CA PHE A 66 15.21 9.30 16.83
C PHE A 66 16.30 9.85 17.75
N TYR A 67 16.90 8.99 18.59
CA TYR A 67 17.84 9.39 19.64
C TYR A 67 17.28 10.54 20.53
N ASN A 68 16.00 10.42 20.91
CA ASN A 68 15.24 11.42 21.68
C ASN A 68 15.05 12.78 20.97
N GLN A 69 15.51 12.93 19.74
CA GLN A 69 15.30 14.13 18.95
C GLN A 69 13.97 14.04 18.18
N PRO A 70 13.15 15.09 18.19
CA PRO A 70 11.94 15.14 17.38
C PRO A 70 12.32 15.22 15.89
N ASP A 71 11.57 14.51 15.07
CA ASP A 71 11.62 14.67 13.63
C ASP A 71 10.46 15.57 13.15
N GLN A 72 10.62 16.19 11.98
CA GLN A 72 9.59 17.05 11.40
C GLN A 72 8.50 16.22 10.71
N LEU A 73 7.83 15.33 11.46
CA LEU A 73 6.74 14.52 10.97
C LEU A 73 5.39 15.05 11.42
N VAL A 74 4.35 14.76 10.66
CA VAL A 74 2.97 15.11 11.00
C VAL A 74 2.13 13.86 11.14
N ASN A 75 1.03 13.94 11.88
CA ASN A 75 0.11 12.82 12.03
C ASN A 75 -0.48 12.44 10.66
N SER A 76 -0.50 11.15 10.38
CA SER A 76 -1.08 10.59 9.16
C SER A 76 -2.46 10.00 9.41
N TRP A 77 -3.25 9.97 8.36
CA TRP A 77 -4.48 9.20 8.30
C TRP A 77 -4.77 8.78 6.86
N MET A 78 -5.48 7.68 6.68
CA MET A 78 -5.89 7.20 5.37
C MET A 78 -7.21 6.44 5.45
N ILE A 79 -8.08 6.72 4.52
CA ILE A 79 -9.28 5.94 4.24
C ILE A 79 -9.09 5.24 2.91
N LYS A 80 -9.37 3.95 2.88
CA LYS A 80 -9.36 3.11 1.68
C LYS A 80 -10.71 2.45 1.56
N ALA A 81 -11.27 2.42 0.36
CA ALA A 81 -12.47 1.67 0.07
C ALA A 81 -12.31 0.96 -1.27
N GLY A 82 -12.86 -0.24 -1.36
CA GLY A 82 -12.77 -1.00 -2.60
C GLY A 82 -13.65 -2.23 -2.58
N GLY A 83 -13.79 -2.82 -3.74
CA GLY A 83 -14.55 -4.03 -3.90
C GLY A 83 -14.10 -4.84 -5.10
N GLU A 84 -14.57 -6.07 -5.10
CA GLU A 84 -14.37 -6.99 -6.21
C GLU A 84 -15.69 -7.66 -6.60
N PHE A 85 -15.77 -8.06 -7.83
CA PHE A 85 -16.93 -8.73 -8.41
C PHE A 85 -16.50 -9.75 -9.45
N VAL A 86 -17.09 -10.95 -9.37
CA VAL A 86 -16.93 -12.03 -10.35
C VAL A 86 -18.33 -12.30 -10.96
N PRO A 87 -18.56 -12.03 -12.25
CA PRO A 87 -19.87 -12.20 -12.86
C PRO A 87 -20.37 -13.66 -12.82
N SER A 88 -19.53 -14.61 -13.19
CA SER A 88 -19.89 -16.04 -13.22
C SER A 88 -18.66 -16.94 -13.17
N LEU A 89 -18.50 -17.67 -12.08
CA LEU A 89 -17.37 -18.58 -11.88
C LEU A 89 -17.36 -19.77 -12.88
N LEU A 90 -18.53 -20.24 -13.25
CA LEU A 90 -18.70 -21.46 -14.09
C LEU A 90 -18.81 -21.15 -15.59
N SER A 91 -18.73 -19.88 -15.99
CA SER A 91 -18.83 -19.50 -17.41
C SER A 91 -17.65 -20.04 -18.22
N THR A 92 -17.92 -20.35 -19.50
CA THR A 92 -16.88 -20.72 -20.49
C THR A 92 -16.07 -19.47 -20.93
N SER A 93 -16.66 -18.27 -20.84
CA SER A 93 -16.03 -17.02 -21.21
C SER A 93 -15.02 -16.59 -20.16
N LEU A 94 -13.80 -16.23 -20.58
CA LEU A 94 -12.75 -15.69 -19.69
C LEU A 94 -13.20 -14.40 -19.01
N LEU A 95 -13.86 -13.50 -19.72
CA LEU A 95 -14.33 -12.23 -19.18
C LEU A 95 -15.40 -12.43 -18.09
N ASN A 96 -16.31 -13.37 -18.27
CA ASN A 96 -17.33 -13.64 -17.25
C ASN A 96 -16.76 -14.33 -16.00
N ARG A 97 -15.62 -15.00 -16.11
CA ARG A 97 -14.90 -15.58 -14.97
C ARG A 97 -13.86 -14.64 -14.38
N ALA A 98 -13.60 -13.51 -15.03
CA ALA A 98 -12.64 -12.53 -14.52
C ALA A 98 -13.13 -11.93 -13.21
N THR A 99 -12.19 -11.65 -12.33
CA THR A 99 -12.41 -10.88 -11.12
C THR A 99 -12.16 -9.41 -11.44
N TYR A 100 -13.20 -8.59 -11.35
CA TYR A 100 -13.11 -7.14 -11.53
C TYR A 100 -12.93 -6.48 -10.18
N ARG A 101 -12.01 -5.55 -10.08
CA ARG A 101 -11.69 -4.82 -8.85
C ARG A 101 -11.68 -3.33 -9.09
N ALA A 102 -12.25 -2.58 -8.17
CA ALA A 102 -12.16 -1.13 -8.15
C ALA A 102 -11.97 -0.66 -6.71
N GLY A 103 -11.23 0.41 -6.55
CA GLY A 103 -10.99 1.00 -5.24
C GLY A 103 -10.55 2.44 -5.34
N PHE A 104 -10.58 3.11 -4.22
CA PHE A 104 -9.98 4.42 -4.04
C PHE A 104 -9.38 4.52 -2.65
N TYR A 105 -8.44 5.43 -2.51
CA TYR A 105 -7.96 5.85 -1.20
C TYR A 105 -7.70 7.34 -1.18
N THR A 106 -7.83 7.90 0.01
CA THR A 106 -7.49 9.29 0.29
C THR A 106 -7.00 9.44 1.71
N GLY A 107 -6.09 10.37 1.93
CA GLY A 107 -5.54 10.59 3.25
C GLY A 107 -4.46 11.67 3.29
N LYS A 108 -3.76 11.71 4.41
CA LYS A 108 -2.62 12.57 4.68
C LYS A 108 -1.42 11.73 5.08
N ASP A 109 -0.31 11.93 4.38
CA ASP A 109 0.96 11.26 4.67
C ASP A 109 1.64 11.89 5.90
N TYR A 110 2.51 11.13 6.55
CA TYR A 110 3.32 11.61 7.67
C TYR A 110 4.50 12.47 7.24
N ILE A 111 4.90 12.39 5.96
CA ILE A 111 5.97 13.22 5.41
C ILE A 111 5.49 14.66 5.34
N ASN A 112 6.35 15.54 5.79
CA ASN A 112 6.09 16.96 5.97
C ASN A 112 7.04 17.78 5.10
N ALA A 113 6.50 18.86 4.50
CA ALA A 113 7.31 19.95 3.99
C ALA A 113 6.73 21.26 4.53
N ASP A 114 7.57 22.06 5.19
CA ASP A 114 7.20 23.36 5.78
C ASP A 114 6.02 23.30 6.78
N GLY A 115 5.97 22.25 7.61
CA GLY A 115 4.91 22.07 8.61
C GLY A 115 3.60 21.48 8.07
N HIS A 116 3.51 21.15 6.78
CA HIS A 116 2.29 20.66 6.13
C HIS A 116 2.51 19.27 5.53
N GLY A 117 1.73 18.29 5.99
CA GLY A 117 1.77 16.93 5.42
C GLY A 117 1.13 16.88 4.02
N TYR A 118 1.61 15.96 3.19
CA TYR A 118 1.10 15.76 1.84
C TYR A 118 -0.23 15.01 1.86
N ASN A 119 -1.22 15.57 1.18
CA ASN A 119 -2.45 14.85 0.88
C ASN A 119 -2.20 13.86 -0.26
N VAL A 120 -2.81 12.69 -0.17
CA VAL A 120 -2.76 11.67 -1.20
C VAL A 120 -4.17 11.21 -1.54
N LYS A 121 -4.43 10.99 -2.82
CA LYS A 121 -5.68 10.39 -3.31
C LYS A 121 -5.39 9.61 -4.59
N ALA A 122 -6.00 8.45 -4.72
CA ALA A 122 -5.88 7.64 -5.92
C ALA A 122 -7.12 6.78 -6.15
N ILE A 123 -7.30 6.40 -7.41
CA ILE A 123 -8.29 5.43 -7.86
C ILE A 123 -7.53 4.25 -8.43
N THR A 124 -7.99 3.05 -8.12
CA THR A 124 -7.42 1.79 -8.59
C THR A 124 -8.46 0.99 -9.36
N LEU A 125 -8.06 0.41 -10.49
CA LEU A 125 -8.85 -0.54 -11.26
C LEU A 125 -8.02 -1.79 -11.50
N GLY A 126 -8.60 -2.94 -11.34
CA GLY A 126 -7.91 -4.21 -11.50
C GLY A 126 -8.77 -5.29 -12.12
N MET A 127 -8.10 -6.24 -12.75
CA MET A 127 -8.73 -7.41 -13.33
C MET A 127 -7.87 -8.65 -13.05
N GLY A 128 -8.53 -9.73 -12.63
CA GLY A 128 -7.89 -11.01 -12.40
C GLY A 128 -8.48 -12.07 -13.34
N PHE A 129 -7.64 -12.81 -14.05
CA PHE A 129 -8.05 -13.87 -14.98
C PHE A 129 -7.67 -15.22 -14.40
N ASN A 130 -8.66 -16.05 -14.11
CA ASN A 130 -8.44 -17.47 -13.82
C ASN A 130 -8.15 -18.21 -15.13
N LEU A 131 -6.92 -18.72 -15.28
CA LEU A 131 -6.47 -19.44 -16.47
C LEU A 131 -7.11 -20.82 -16.59
N ARG A 132 -7.42 -21.46 -15.45
CA ARG A 132 -8.12 -22.74 -15.41
C ARG A 132 -9.59 -22.55 -15.09
N LYS A 133 -10.44 -23.42 -15.67
CA LYS A 133 -11.84 -23.54 -15.28
C LYS A 133 -11.91 -24.23 -13.92
N TYR A 134 -12.85 -23.81 -13.11
CA TYR A 134 -13.19 -24.54 -11.90
C TYR A 134 -13.57 -25.99 -12.26
N SER A 135 -12.95 -26.94 -11.59
CA SER A 135 -13.25 -28.36 -11.68
C SER A 135 -13.25 -28.97 -10.28
N ASN A 136 -14.20 -29.85 -10.00
CA ASN A 136 -14.27 -30.55 -8.71
C ASN A 136 -13.11 -31.53 -8.47
N TYR A 137 -12.31 -31.81 -9.50
CA TYR A 137 -11.21 -32.79 -9.46
C TYR A 137 -9.82 -32.18 -9.53
N ASP A 138 -9.72 -30.86 -9.66
CA ASP A 138 -8.44 -30.18 -9.86
C ASP A 138 -8.29 -29.02 -8.87
N ASN A 139 -7.45 -29.24 -7.85
CA ASN A 139 -7.20 -28.25 -6.78
C ASN A 139 -6.20 -27.17 -7.18
N GLN A 140 -5.68 -27.21 -8.42
CA GLN A 140 -4.72 -26.21 -8.89
C GLN A 140 -5.42 -24.95 -9.39
N SER A 141 -5.02 -23.80 -8.91
CA SER A 141 -5.47 -22.52 -9.42
C SER A 141 -4.30 -21.69 -9.95
N SER A 142 -4.51 -21.11 -11.13
CA SER A 142 -3.56 -20.18 -11.73
C SER A 142 -4.29 -18.91 -12.11
N MET A 143 -3.80 -17.77 -11.63
CA MET A 143 -4.44 -16.47 -11.87
C MET A 143 -3.41 -15.45 -12.35
N ILE A 144 -3.78 -14.70 -13.38
CA ILE A 144 -3.07 -13.49 -13.81
C ILE A 144 -3.87 -12.29 -13.34
N ASN A 145 -3.20 -11.37 -12.64
CA ASN A 145 -3.78 -10.12 -12.19
C ASN A 145 -3.11 -8.96 -12.91
N ALA A 146 -3.90 -8.00 -13.36
CA ALA A 146 -3.45 -6.72 -13.87
C ALA A 146 -4.18 -5.60 -13.13
N ALA A 147 -3.48 -4.53 -12.81
CA ALA A 147 -4.07 -3.37 -12.16
C ALA A 147 -3.42 -2.08 -12.64
N ILE A 148 -4.21 -1.03 -12.65
CA ILE A 148 -3.80 0.35 -12.90
C ILE A 148 -4.21 1.23 -11.72
N GLU A 149 -3.37 2.19 -11.42
CA GLU A 149 -3.61 3.18 -10.37
C GLU A 149 -3.28 4.56 -10.89
N PHE A 150 -4.19 5.49 -10.69
CA PHE A 150 -4.03 6.91 -10.97
C PHE A 150 -4.18 7.69 -9.68
N GLY A 151 -3.20 8.49 -9.34
CA GLY A 151 -3.24 9.24 -8.11
C GLY A 151 -2.58 10.61 -8.20
N LYS A 152 -2.86 11.39 -7.18
CA LYS A 152 -2.25 12.68 -6.93
C LYS A 152 -1.78 12.75 -5.50
N ARG A 153 -0.56 13.22 -5.29
CA ARG A 153 0.03 13.49 -3.99
C ARG A 153 0.54 14.93 -3.97
N GLY A 154 0.42 15.59 -2.84
CA GLY A 154 1.00 16.90 -2.68
C GLY A 154 0.28 17.79 -1.70
N SER A 155 0.80 19.01 -1.55
CA SER A 155 0.22 20.06 -0.73
C SER A 155 -0.05 21.28 -1.60
N SER A 156 -1.24 21.87 -1.45
CA SER A 156 -1.59 23.12 -2.10
C SER A 156 -0.89 24.33 -1.46
N VAL A 157 -0.34 24.17 -0.26
CA VAL A 157 0.30 25.26 0.49
C VAL A 157 1.69 25.55 -0.08
N ASN A 158 2.47 24.51 -0.39
CA ASN A 158 3.84 24.67 -0.93
C ASN A 158 3.93 24.45 -2.44
N ASN A 159 2.81 24.37 -3.15
CA ASN A 159 2.74 24.14 -4.60
C ASN A 159 3.47 22.88 -5.09
N VAL A 160 3.80 21.96 -4.19
CA VAL A 160 4.41 20.67 -4.54
C VAL A 160 3.31 19.66 -4.77
N THR A 161 3.07 19.33 -6.04
CA THR A 161 2.08 18.32 -6.43
C THR A 161 2.67 17.35 -7.43
N GLU A 162 2.38 16.06 -7.23
CA GLU A 162 2.79 14.96 -8.07
C GLU A 162 1.55 14.21 -8.55
N ASN A 163 1.46 13.98 -9.85
CA ASN A 163 0.49 13.03 -10.41
C ASN A 163 1.26 11.75 -10.72
N PHE A 164 0.72 10.62 -10.31
CA PHE A 164 1.37 9.34 -10.56
C PHE A 164 0.43 8.35 -11.25
N PHE A 165 1.03 7.51 -12.04
CA PHE A 165 0.42 6.35 -12.68
C PHE A 165 1.23 5.11 -12.34
N LYS A 166 0.55 4.03 -11.90
CA LYS A 166 1.19 2.74 -11.70
C LYS A 166 0.47 1.67 -12.50
N PHE A 167 1.23 0.80 -13.09
CA PHE A 167 0.76 -0.43 -13.71
C PHE A 167 1.38 -1.62 -12.98
N SER A 168 0.57 -2.60 -12.64
CA SER A 168 1.00 -3.78 -11.90
C SER A 168 0.49 -5.04 -12.58
N VAL A 169 1.36 -6.04 -12.71
CA VAL A 169 1.01 -7.39 -13.18
C VAL A 169 1.49 -8.39 -12.14
N GLY A 170 0.64 -9.33 -11.81
CA GLY A 170 0.95 -10.39 -10.85
C GLY A 170 0.50 -11.74 -11.36
N PHE A 171 1.27 -12.77 -11.02
CA PHE A 171 0.94 -14.18 -11.27
C PHE A 171 0.78 -14.87 -9.91
N SER A 172 -0.29 -15.63 -9.78
CA SER A 172 -0.54 -16.46 -8.61
C SER A 172 -0.72 -17.90 -9.07
N LEU A 173 0.08 -18.80 -8.51
CA LEU A 173 -0.01 -20.24 -8.71
C LEU A 173 -0.26 -20.86 -7.33
N SER A 174 -1.28 -21.69 -7.23
CA SER A 174 -1.59 -22.42 -5.99
C SER A 174 -1.82 -23.89 -6.34
N ASP A 175 -1.05 -24.75 -5.71
CA ASP A 175 -1.27 -26.18 -5.59
C ASP A 175 -1.85 -26.43 -4.19
N LEU A 176 -3.04 -26.99 -4.11
CA LEU A 176 -3.70 -27.37 -2.85
C LEU A 176 -3.66 -28.88 -2.67
#